data_a87a1871af5c529cf4d224da8564513d
#
_entry.id   a87a1871af5c529cf4d224da8564513d
#
_cell.length_a   1.000
_cell.length_b   1.000
_cell.length_c   1.000
_cell.angle_alpha   90.00
_cell.angle_beta   90.00
_cell.angle_gamma   90.00
#
_symmetry.space_group_name_H-M   'P 1'
#
loop_
_entity.id
_entity.type
_entity.pdbx_description
1 polymer ?
#
loop_
_entity_poly.entity_id
_entity_poly.type
_entity_poly.pdbx_seq_one_letter_code
_entity_poly.pdbx_strand_id
1 'polypeptide(L)'
;MTPPAVSPDSPVGLVLGSHMPSRDIVAMAQLAEKLGFGELWFSEDCFFSGGIAGSTAALAATSRLPLGLGIVSAATRHPAVLAMELATLDVLFPGRIFGGIGHGVPAWLDQMGLMPPKPLSALRQCVNAVRRLLDGEEVTESGHFHFDKIALAHPAATRVPLYTGVVNERGLRLSGEIADGTVLSTLASPPYVRWAREHVDAGARAGGRTDPHRLVTYALFSVDTDGAVAKQAVRDSVAFYLAAMPDNALSGTYGIRDELAALLAEGGADHLAARMPGSWVEDLAIAGEPDECAEKLRALLEAGSDSVGLWLFPAPDAGRIATLTAREVLTRL
;
A
#
# COMPACT_ATOMS: atom_id res chain seq x y z
N MET A 1 25.42 2.74 7.07
CA MET A 1 24.68 4.03 7.23
C MET A 1 23.38 3.72 7.96
N THR A 2 23.13 4.39 9.08
CA THR A 2 21.85 4.23 9.79
C THR A 2 20.73 4.73 8.87
N PRO A 3 19.61 4.00 8.68
CA PRO A 3 18.50 4.52 7.90
C PRO A 3 18.04 5.84 8.51
N PRO A 4 17.60 6.82 7.71
CA PRO A 4 17.01 8.03 8.25
C PRO A 4 15.86 7.61 9.16
N ALA A 5 15.86 8.12 10.38
CA ALA A 5 14.77 7.91 11.33
C ALA A 5 13.53 8.64 10.77
N VAL A 6 12.72 7.90 10.00
CA VAL A 6 11.38 8.34 9.69
C VAL A 6 10.56 8.07 10.94
N SER A 7 10.51 9.03 11.82
CA SER A 7 9.50 9.09 12.85
C SER A 7 8.43 10.03 12.34
N PRO A 8 7.37 9.54 11.74
CA PRO A 8 6.22 10.38 11.51
C PRO A 8 5.68 10.78 12.88
N ASP A 9 5.33 12.04 13.06
CA ASP A 9 4.65 12.53 14.27
C ASP A 9 3.28 11.82 14.47
N SER A 10 2.79 11.11 13.45
CA SER A 10 1.55 10.33 13.47
C SER A 10 1.74 8.96 12.78
N PRO A 11 1.20 7.85 13.34
CA PRO A 11 1.19 6.55 12.68
C PRO A 11 0.11 6.44 11.61
N VAL A 12 -0.51 7.53 11.19
CA VAL A 12 -1.58 7.56 10.21
C VAL A 12 -1.17 8.39 9.01
N GLY A 13 -1.25 7.79 7.83
CA GLY A 13 -0.97 8.41 6.54
C GLY A 13 -2.20 8.48 5.63
N LEU A 14 -2.06 9.10 4.47
CA LEU A 14 -3.07 9.11 3.42
C LEU A 14 -2.61 8.35 2.17
N VAL A 15 -3.53 7.61 1.56
CA VAL A 15 -3.33 6.98 0.24
C VAL A 15 -3.87 7.90 -0.84
N LEU A 16 -3.00 8.28 -1.78
CA LEU A 16 -3.31 9.06 -2.98
C LEU A 16 -3.32 8.13 -4.21
N GLY A 17 -3.80 8.63 -5.32
CA GLY A 17 -3.79 7.90 -6.59
C GLY A 17 -5.11 7.18 -6.88
N SER A 18 -5.09 6.24 -7.84
CA SER A 18 -6.26 5.48 -8.29
C SER A 18 -7.51 6.33 -8.52
N HIS A 19 -8.53 6.23 -7.68
CA HIS A 19 -9.81 6.95 -7.87
C HIS A 19 -9.72 8.47 -7.72
N MET A 20 -8.61 9.02 -7.22
CA MET A 20 -8.44 10.46 -7.10
C MET A 20 -8.10 11.07 -8.47
N PRO A 21 -8.82 12.10 -8.94
CA PRO A 21 -8.43 12.81 -10.15
C PRO A 21 -7.01 13.38 -10.00
N SER A 22 -6.15 13.17 -11.01
CA SER A 22 -4.73 13.58 -10.93
C SER A 22 -4.52 15.07 -10.66
N ARG A 23 -5.48 15.94 -11.06
CA ARG A 23 -5.45 17.38 -10.76
C ARG A 23 -5.53 17.71 -9.26
N ASP A 24 -6.04 16.80 -8.43
CA ASP A 24 -6.27 17.01 -7.00
C ASP A 24 -5.11 16.51 -6.13
N ILE A 25 -4.14 15.78 -6.72
CA ILE A 25 -3.01 15.16 -6.02
C ILE A 25 -2.19 16.20 -5.23
N VAL A 26 -1.82 17.31 -5.87
CA VAL A 26 -1.02 18.37 -5.25
C VAL A 26 -1.74 19.00 -4.07
N ALA A 27 -2.99 19.39 -4.26
CA ALA A 27 -3.79 20.01 -3.21
C ALA A 27 -4.00 19.07 -2.01
N MET A 28 -4.23 17.78 -2.27
CA MET A 28 -4.41 16.79 -1.22
C MET A 28 -3.10 16.50 -0.47
N ALA A 29 -1.96 16.42 -1.16
CA ALA A 29 -0.65 16.25 -0.52
C ALA A 29 -0.32 17.42 0.42
N GLN A 30 -0.55 18.66 -0.03
CA GLN A 30 -0.37 19.88 0.80
C GLN A 30 -1.34 19.89 1.99
N LEU A 31 -2.58 19.48 1.79
CA LEU A 31 -3.56 19.40 2.87
C LEU A 31 -3.14 18.36 3.90
N ALA A 32 -2.67 17.19 3.47
CA ALA A 32 -2.18 16.15 4.37
C ALA A 32 -1.02 16.64 5.24
N GLU A 33 -0.03 17.34 4.65
CA GLU A 33 1.09 17.93 5.39
C GLU A 33 0.63 18.98 6.39
N LYS A 34 -0.30 19.85 5.99
CA LYS A 34 -0.87 20.89 6.86
C LYS A 34 -1.65 20.31 8.03
N LEU A 35 -2.36 19.21 7.81
CA LEU A 35 -3.19 18.54 8.82
C LEU A 35 -2.40 17.60 9.76
N GLY A 36 -1.10 17.38 9.52
CA GLY A 36 -0.24 16.60 10.40
C GLY A 36 -0.35 15.07 10.20
N PHE A 37 -0.75 14.61 9.03
CA PHE A 37 -0.58 13.19 8.67
C PHE A 37 0.90 12.83 8.61
N GLY A 38 1.24 11.59 8.99
CA GLY A 38 2.64 11.18 9.15
C GLY A 38 3.33 10.84 7.83
N GLU A 39 2.59 10.40 6.83
CA GLU A 39 3.12 9.96 5.53
C GLU A 39 2.07 9.98 4.44
N LEU A 40 2.55 9.89 3.20
CA LEU A 40 1.72 9.68 2.02
C LEU A 40 2.08 8.33 1.37
N TRP A 41 1.10 7.70 0.77
CA TRP A 41 1.28 6.54 -0.09
C TRP A 41 0.60 6.79 -1.42
N PHE A 42 1.25 6.45 -2.52
CA PHE A 42 0.66 6.63 -3.85
C PHE A 42 0.39 5.26 -4.48
N SER A 43 -0.88 4.92 -4.66
CA SER A 43 -1.25 3.68 -5.34
C SER A 43 -1.15 3.84 -6.86
N GLU A 44 -0.45 2.89 -7.51
CA GLU A 44 -0.41 2.78 -8.97
C GLU A 44 -1.28 1.61 -9.41
N ASP A 45 -2.54 1.90 -9.71
CA ASP A 45 -3.45 0.93 -10.30
C ASP A 45 -3.56 1.19 -11.80
N CYS A 46 -3.39 0.14 -12.60
CA CYS A 46 -3.61 0.23 -14.05
C CYS A 46 -5.12 0.32 -14.30
N PHE A 47 -5.59 1.27 -15.00
CA PHE A 47 -5.09 2.29 -15.88
C PHE A 47 -5.54 3.67 -15.38
N PHE A 48 -5.34 3.94 -14.09
CA PHE A 48 -5.74 5.19 -13.42
C PHE A 48 -4.62 6.25 -13.52
N SER A 49 -3.82 6.39 -12.48
CA SER A 49 -2.76 7.41 -12.41
C SER A 49 -1.38 6.77 -12.28
N GLY A 50 -0.40 7.30 -13.01
CA GLY A 50 0.98 6.82 -12.95
C GLY A 50 1.65 7.14 -11.61
N GLY A 51 2.18 6.11 -10.95
CA GLY A 51 2.74 6.21 -9.59
C GLY A 51 3.92 7.17 -9.49
N ILE A 52 4.88 7.09 -10.41
CA ILE A 52 6.07 7.95 -10.39
C ILE A 52 5.71 9.42 -10.64
N ALA A 53 4.87 9.70 -11.65
CA ALA A 53 4.46 11.07 -11.96
C ALA A 53 3.68 11.72 -10.80
N GLY A 54 2.70 10.99 -10.26
CA GLY A 54 1.90 11.46 -9.12
C GLY A 54 2.72 11.66 -7.86
N SER A 55 3.62 10.72 -7.55
CA SER A 55 4.54 10.83 -6.41
C SER A 55 5.49 12.01 -6.53
N THR A 56 6.04 12.25 -7.73
CA THR A 56 6.90 13.41 -7.99
C THR A 56 6.15 14.73 -7.72
N ALA A 57 4.91 14.83 -8.20
CA ALA A 57 4.09 16.03 -7.99
C ALA A 57 3.78 16.26 -6.50
N ALA A 58 3.43 15.20 -5.76
CA ALA A 58 3.15 15.27 -4.32
C ALA A 58 4.41 15.63 -3.50
N LEU A 59 5.56 15.02 -3.79
CA LEU A 59 6.84 15.32 -3.13
C LEU A 59 7.29 16.76 -3.38
N ALA A 60 7.16 17.25 -4.62
CA ALA A 60 7.52 18.62 -4.98
C ALA A 60 6.61 19.68 -4.32
N ALA A 61 5.39 19.29 -3.98
CA ALA A 61 4.39 20.17 -3.36
C ALA A 61 4.44 20.20 -1.83
N THR A 62 5.24 19.31 -1.22
CA THR A 62 5.38 19.15 0.24
C THR A 62 6.83 19.28 0.65
N SER A 63 7.09 19.57 1.94
CA SER A 63 8.44 19.85 2.43
C SER A 63 9.04 18.77 3.33
N ARG A 64 8.21 18.01 4.02
CA ARG A 64 8.63 17.04 5.07
C ARG A 64 8.00 15.66 4.92
N LEU A 65 6.77 15.56 4.43
CA LEU A 65 6.09 14.26 4.37
C LEU A 65 6.87 13.25 3.53
N PRO A 66 7.19 12.08 4.10
CA PRO A 66 7.66 10.96 3.31
C PRO A 66 6.52 10.43 2.44
N LEU A 67 6.87 9.86 1.30
CA LEU A 67 5.94 9.27 0.36
C LEU A 67 6.41 7.89 -0.07
N GLY A 68 5.54 6.90 0.07
CA GLY A 68 5.74 5.56 -0.46
C GLY A 68 5.04 5.35 -1.80
N LEU A 69 5.71 4.68 -2.74
CA LEU A 69 5.02 4.03 -3.85
C LEU A 69 4.23 2.84 -3.27
N GLY A 70 2.94 2.85 -3.41
CA GLY A 70 2.14 1.88 -2.70
C GLY A 70 1.05 1.21 -3.54
N ILE A 71 1.44 0.39 -4.50
CA ILE A 71 2.73 -0.12 -4.96
C ILE A 71 2.84 -0.01 -6.48
N VAL A 72 4.05 -0.07 -7.03
CA VAL A 72 4.25 -0.30 -8.47
C VAL A 72 4.39 -1.79 -8.73
N SER A 73 3.92 -2.24 -9.91
CA SER A 73 4.05 -3.65 -10.29
C SER A 73 5.47 -3.96 -10.76
N ALA A 74 6.06 -5.04 -10.26
CA ALA A 74 7.33 -5.58 -10.72
C ALA A 74 7.32 -5.96 -12.21
N ALA A 75 6.14 -6.23 -12.80
CA ALA A 75 6.01 -6.67 -14.18
C ALA A 75 5.83 -5.53 -15.20
N THR A 76 5.43 -4.33 -14.77
CA THR A 76 5.09 -3.24 -15.69
C THR A 76 6.28 -2.41 -16.19
N ARG A 77 7.43 -2.53 -15.53
CA ARG A 77 8.67 -1.87 -15.91
C ARG A 77 9.90 -2.69 -15.56
N HIS A 78 10.98 -2.54 -16.33
CA HIS A 78 12.22 -3.22 -16.00
C HIS A 78 12.79 -2.70 -14.67
N PRO A 79 13.33 -3.56 -13.77
CA PRO A 79 13.84 -3.13 -12.47
C PRO A 79 14.94 -2.07 -12.54
N ALA A 80 15.76 -2.05 -13.61
CA ALA A 80 16.76 -1.00 -13.82
C ALA A 80 16.12 0.38 -14.04
N VAL A 81 14.98 0.43 -14.73
CA VAL A 81 14.22 1.68 -14.94
C VAL A 81 13.61 2.12 -13.63
N LEU A 82 13.00 1.19 -12.86
CA LEU A 82 12.45 1.50 -11.54
C LEU A 82 13.54 2.01 -10.58
N ALA A 83 14.72 1.38 -10.56
CA ALA A 83 15.84 1.84 -9.74
C ALA A 83 16.30 3.25 -10.14
N MET A 84 16.38 3.55 -11.43
CA MET A 84 16.70 4.89 -11.96
C MET A 84 15.66 5.93 -11.52
N GLU A 85 14.36 5.61 -11.58
CA GLU A 85 13.27 6.48 -11.14
C GLU A 85 13.35 6.75 -9.63
N LEU A 86 13.53 5.71 -8.81
CA LEU A 86 13.66 5.83 -7.34
C LEU A 86 14.92 6.61 -6.94
N ALA A 87 16.06 6.37 -7.59
CA ALA A 87 17.30 7.13 -7.36
C ALA A 87 17.12 8.61 -7.69
N THR A 88 16.43 8.91 -8.80
CA THR A 88 16.10 10.29 -9.17
C THR A 88 15.24 10.97 -8.10
N LEU A 89 14.20 10.29 -7.62
CA LEU A 89 13.33 10.82 -6.57
C LEU A 89 14.09 11.03 -5.26
N ASP A 90 15.00 10.12 -4.88
CA ASP A 90 15.79 10.28 -3.66
C ASP A 90 16.80 11.43 -3.77
N VAL A 91 17.41 11.65 -4.93
CA VAL A 91 18.31 12.79 -5.16
C VAL A 91 17.54 14.12 -5.10
N LEU A 92 16.32 14.17 -5.65
CA LEU A 92 15.47 15.38 -5.62
C LEU A 92 14.85 15.63 -4.24
N PHE A 93 14.52 14.56 -3.50
CA PHE A 93 13.82 14.61 -2.21
C PHE A 93 14.47 13.66 -1.19
N PRO A 94 15.71 13.94 -0.73
CA PRO A 94 16.51 13.02 0.04
C PRO A 94 15.81 12.48 1.28
N GLY A 95 15.76 11.13 1.39
CA GLY A 95 15.20 10.43 2.53
C GLY A 95 13.66 10.47 2.64
N ARG A 96 12.96 10.98 1.63
CA ARG A 96 11.50 11.12 1.65
C ARG A 96 10.77 10.09 0.78
N ILE A 97 11.47 9.22 0.05
CA ILE A 97 10.84 8.23 -0.83
C ILE A 97 10.97 6.81 -0.28
N PHE A 98 9.90 6.03 -0.35
CA PHE A 98 9.86 4.59 -0.12
C PHE A 98 9.48 3.88 -1.41
N GLY A 99 10.22 2.85 -1.81
CA GLY A 99 9.96 2.08 -3.02
C GLY A 99 9.09 0.85 -2.73
N GLY A 100 7.77 0.95 -2.89
CA GLY A 100 6.88 -0.21 -2.77
C GLY A 100 6.70 -0.93 -4.09
N ILE A 101 6.95 -2.24 -4.11
CA ILE A 101 6.93 -3.11 -5.29
C ILE A 101 6.02 -4.32 -5.02
N GLY A 102 5.13 -4.67 -5.94
CA GLY A 102 4.26 -5.81 -5.78
C GLY A 102 4.09 -6.61 -7.06
N HIS A 103 3.22 -7.60 -7.01
CA HIS A 103 2.94 -8.43 -8.19
C HIS A 103 2.19 -7.67 -9.28
N GLY A 104 1.38 -6.68 -8.91
CA GLY A 104 0.32 -6.12 -9.75
C GLY A 104 -0.94 -6.99 -9.72
N VAL A 105 -2.02 -6.46 -10.27
CA VAL A 105 -3.30 -7.17 -10.38
C VAL A 105 -3.27 -8.08 -11.61
N PRO A 106 -3.50 -9.40 -11.46
CA PRO A 106 -3.36 -10.36 -12.57
C PRO A 106 -4.18 -9.98 -13.81
N ALA A 107 -5.44 -9.58 -13.64
CA ALA A 107 -6.31 -9.19 -14.76
C ALA A 107 -5.73 -8.05 -15.61
N TRP A 108 -5.11 -7.05 -14.98
CA TRP A 108 -4.49 -5.94 -15.71
C TRP A 108 -3.19 -6.36 -16.40
N LEU A 109 -2.41 -7.24 -15.76
CA LEU A 109 -1.19 -7.78 -16.36
C LEU A 109 -1.50 -8.65 -17.57
N ASP A 110 -2.56 -9.45 -17.50
CA ASP A 110 -3.05 -10.26 -18.63
C ASP A 110 -3.51 -9.38 -19.80
N GLN A 111 -4.24 -8.28 -19.53
CA GLN A 111 -4.63 -7.31 -20.55
C GLN A 111 -3.44 -6.70 -21.29
N MET A 112 -2.30 -6.54 -20.62
CA MET A 112 -1.06 -5.99 -21.19
C MET A 112 -0.13 -7.07 -21.75
N GLY A 113 -0.43 -8.37 -21.54
CA GLY A 113 0.48 -9.45 -21.90
C GLY A 113 1.75 -9.53 -21.04
N LEU A 114 1.70 -9.02 -19.80
CA LEU A 114 2.84 -8.88 -18.91
C LEU A 114 2.82 -9.86 -17.73
N MET A 115 1.89 -10.81 -17.68
CA MET A 115 1.79 -11.75 -16.58
C MET A 115 3.04 -12.64 -16.47
N PRO A 116 3.84 -12.56 -15.39
CA PRO A 116 5.04 -13.36 -15.27
C PRO A 116 4.69 -14.83 -14.96
N PRO A 117 5.37 -15.82 -15.55
CA PRO A 117 5.08 -17.24 -15.30
C PRO A 117 5.39 -17.67 -13.86
N LYS A 118 6.23 -16.93 -13.15
CA LYS A 118 6.60 -17.18 -11.75
C LYS A 118 6.61 -15.85 -10.95
N PRO A 119 5.44 -15.32 -10.54
CA PRO A 119 5.30 -13.99 -9.95
C PRO A 119 6.20 -13.75 -8.72
N LEU A 120 6.28 -14.69 -7.78
CA LEU A 120 7.15 -14.56 -6.59
C LEU A 120 8.63 -14.49 -6.96
N SER A 121 9.08 -15.25 -7.96
CA SER A 121 10.47 -15.21 -8.43
C SER A 121 10.78 -13.88 -9.13
N ALA A 122 9.84 -13.36 -9.92
CA ALA A 122 9.95 -12.05 -10.56
C ALA A 122 10.02 -10.93 -9.53
N LEU A 123 9.18 -10.96 -8.48
CA LEU A 123 9.20 -10.00 -7.39
C LEU A 123 10.53 -10.04 -6.64
N ARG A 124 11.04 -11.24 -6.28
CA ARG A 124 12.35 -11.40 -5.64
C ARG A 124 13.47 -10.79 -6.46
N GLN A 125 13.53 -11.15 -7.75
CA GLN A 125 14.57 -10.62 -8.64
C GLN A 125 14.46 -9.10 -8.78
N CYS A 126 13.26 -8.58 -8.94
CA CYS A 126 13.01 -7.13 -9.04
C CYS A 126 13.53 -6.39 -7.80
N VAL A 127 13.09 -6.78 -6.60
CA VAL A 127 13.47 -6.09 -5.35
C VAL A 127 14.99 -6.16 -5.12
N ASN A 128 15.61 -7.33 -5.32
CA ASN A 128 17.05 -7.50 -5.13
C ASN A 128 17.86 -6.68 -6.15
N ALA A 129 17.47 -6.68 -7.43
CA ALA A 129 18.15 -5.90 -8.45
C ALA A 129 17.99 -4.38 -8.22
N VAL A 130 16.79 -3.93 -7.85
CA VAL A 130 16.54 -2.53 -7.51
C VAL A 130 17.43 -2.09 -6.35
N ARG A 131 17.52 -2.88 -5.27
CA ARG A 131 18.38 -2.56 -4.11
C ARG A 131 19.83 -2.40 -4.51
N ARG A 132 20.38 -3.40 -5.22
CA ARG A 132 21.77 -3.38 -5.66
C ARG A 132 22.10 -2.18 -6.56
N LEU A 133 21.21 -1.86 -7.48
CA LEU A 133 21.36 -0.69 -8.35
C LEU A 133 21.31 0.63 -7.58
N LEU A 134 20.37 0.76 -6.60
CA LEU A 134 20.29 1.94 -5.73
C LEU A 134 21.54 2.11 -4.88
N ASP A 135 22.17 1.00 -4.44
CA ASP A 135 23.41 0.98 -3.69
C ASP A 135 24.67 1.24 -4.57
N GLY A 136 24.46 1.45 -5.89
CA GLY A 136 25.53 1.78 -6.85
C GLY A 136 26.29 0.57 -7.40
N GLU A 137 25.77 -0.66 -7.22
CA GLU A 137 26.38 -1.86 -7.80
C GLU A 137 26.12 -1.97 -9.30
N GLU A 138 27.07 -2.62 -10.02
CA GLU A 138 26.82 -3.15 -11.36
C GLU A 138 26.13 -4.50 -11.27
N VAL A 139 25.02 -4.68 -11.98
CA VAL A 139 24.25 -5.91 -12.01
C VAL A 139 24.41 -6.64 -13.32
N THR A 140 24.83 -7.91 -13.24
CA THR A 140 24.82 -8.86 -14.37
C THR A 140 24.13 -10.13 -13.86
N GLU A 141 22.92 -10.38 -14.35
CA GLU A 141 22.17 -11.60 -14.02
C GLU A 141 21.08 -11.87 -15.07
N SER A 142 20.63 -13.12 -15.13
CA SER A 142 19.54 -13.56 -16.01
C SER A 142 18.51 -14.35 -15.19
N GLY A 143 17.23 -14.09 -15.47
CA GLY A 143 16.10 -14.74 -14.81
C GLY A 143 14.81 -14.34 -15.49
N HIS A 144 13.85 -13.84 -14.76
CA HIS A 144 12.68 -13.19 -15.34
C HIS A 144 13.08 -11.89 -16.04
N PHE A 145 14.00 -11.14 -15.43
CA PHE A 145 14.65 -9.98 -16.02
C PHE A 145 16.09 -10.32 -16.43
N HIS A 146 16.58 -9.62 -17.46
CA HIS A 146 17.95 -9.77 -17.95
C HIS A 146 18.73 -8.47 -17.70
N PHE A 147 19.92 -8.62 -17.11
CA PHE A 147 20.85 -7.53 -16.85
C PHE A 147 22.22 -7.91 -17.44
N ASP A 148 22.79 -7.01 -18.23
CA ASP A 148 24.17 -7.15 -18.74
C ASP A 148 24.93 -5.89 -18.37
N LYS A 149 25.70 -5.94 -17.29
CA LYS A 149 26.53 -4.86 -16.75
C LYS A 149 25.78 -3.53 -16.58
N ILE A 150 24.58 -3.60 -15.99
CA ILE A 150 23.77 -2.43 -15.73
C ILE A 150 24.18 -1.80 -14.40
N ALA A 151 24.57 -0.52 -14.42
CA ALA A 151 24.80 0.30 -13.25
C ALA A 151 24.10 1.65 -13.43
N LEU A 152 23.68 2.29 -12.33
CA LEU A 152 23.15 3.65 -12.38
C LEU A 152 24.29 4.66 -12.47
N ALA A 153 24.22 5.61 -13.42
CA ALA A 153 25.15 6.73 -13.47
C ALA A 153 25.02 7.66 -12.24
N HIS A 154 23.82 7.72 -11.67
CA HIS A 154 23.49 8.49 -10.48
C HIS A 154 22.70 7.61 -9.53
N PRO A 155 23.38 6.84 -8.63
CA PRO A 155 22.72 6.03 -7.62
C PRO A 155 22.01 6.91 -6.59
N ALA A 156 21.22 6.31 -5.70
CA ALA A 156 20.51 7.02 -4.65
C ALA A 156 21.48 7.78 -3.71
N ALA A 157 21.07 8.97 -3.28
CA ALA A 157 21.85 9.80 -2.36
C ALA A 157 21.79 9.27 -0.93
N THR A 158 20.65 8.66 -0.57
CA THR A 158 20.41 8.02 0.72
C THR A 158 19.92 6.59 0.52
N ARG A 159 19.83 5.80 1.61
CA ARG A 159 19.20 4.48 1.51
C ARG A 159 17.70 4.63 1.28
N VAL A 160 17.21 4.15 0.14
CA VAL A 160 15.78 4.07 -0.16
C VAL A 160 15.20 2.79 0.45
N PRO A 161 14.29 2.86 1.44
CA PRO A 161 13.62 1.68 1.96
C PRO A 161 12.74 1.04 0.88
N LEU A 162 12.87 -0.30 0.72
CA LEU A 162 12.08 -1.06 -0.23
C LEU A 162 11.00 -1.86 0.50
N TYR A 163 9.75 -1.69 0.07
CA TYR A 163 8.58 -2.38 0.57
C TYR A 163 8.05 -3.36 -0.48
N THR A 164 7.35 -4.40 -0.02
CA THR A 164 6.58 -5.21 -0.96
C THR A 164 5.09 -5.21 -0.61
N GLY A 165 4.24 -5.15 -1.65
CA GLY A 165 2.79 -5.32 -1.50
C GLY A 165 2.41 -6.77 -1.77
N VAL A 166 2.02 -7.50 -0.74
CA VAL A 166 1.70 -8.92 -0.77
C VAL A 166 0.61 -9.27 0.24
N VAL A 167 -0.15 -10.33 -0.02
CA VAL A 167 -1.34 -10.69 0.74
C VAL A 167 -1.25 -12.10 1.35
N ASN A 168 -0.72 -13.08 0.59
CA ASN A 168 -0.73 -14.48 0.99
C ASN A 168 0.56 -14.90 1.69
N GLU A 169 0.53 -15.98 2.47
CA GLU A 169 1.62 -16.49 3.30
C GLU A 169 2.99 -16.49 2.60
N ARG A 170 3.06 -17.09 1.41
CA ARG A 170 4.35 -17.19 0.69
C ARG A 170 4.91 -15.82 0.30
N GLY A 171 4.03 -14.87 -0.04
CA GLY A 171 4.40 -13.49 -0.34
C GLY A 171 4.87 -12.76 0.92
N LEU A 172 4.16 -12.90 2.04
CA LEU A 172 4.52 -12.30 3.32
C LEU A 172 5.87 -12.82 3.84
N ARG A 173 6.14 -14.13 3.75
CA ARG A 173 7.45 -14.70 4.06
C ARG A 173 8.55 -14.15 3.17
N LEU A 174 8.28 -14.06 1.85
CA LEU A 174 9.22 -13.45 0.91
C LEU A 174 9.49 -11.98 1.26
N SER A 175 8.45 -11.21 1.60
CA SER A 175 8.60 -9.82 2.03
C SER A 175 9.56 -9.69 3.22
N GLY A 176 9.34 -10.46 4.27
CA GLY A 176 10.22 -10.49 5.45
C GLY A 176 11.68 -10.80 5.10
N GLU A 177 11.89 -11.71 4.14
CA GLU A 177 13.24 -12.12 3.72
C GLU A 177 14.00 -11.03 2.95
N ILE A 178 13.31 -10.25 2.06
CA ILE A 178 14.00 -9.39 1.08
C ILE A 178 13.74 -7.90 1.22
N ALA A 179 12.67 -7.48 1.92
CA ALA A 179 12.22 -6.09 1.96
C ALA A 179 12.43 -5.44 3.33
N ASP A 180 12.40 -4.11 3.39
CA ASP A 180 12.48 -3.32 4.63
C ASP A 180 11.09 -3.14 5.26
N GLY A 181 10.03 -3.40 4.49
CA GLY A 181 8.66 -3.35 4.97
C GLY A 181 7.69 -4.06 4.06
N THR A 182 6.46 -4.20 4.56
CA THR A 182 5.32 -4.75 3.81
C THR A 182 4.18 -3.75 3.79
N VAL A 183 3.56 -3.56 2.63
CA VAL A 183 2.28 -2.89 2.50
C VAL A 183 1.19 -3.95 2.43
N LEU A 184 0.35 -4.01 3.45
CA LEU A 184 -0.85 -4.84 3.48
C LEU A 184 -1.98 -4.13 2.71
N SER A 185 -2.69 -4.89 1.91
CA SER A 185 -3.81 -4.39 1.10
C SER A 185 -4.96 -3.89 1.96
N THR A 186 -5.87 -3.16 1.35
CA THR A 186 -7.20 -2.86 1.93
C THR A 186 -7.91 -4.13 2.39
N LEU A 187 -8.93 -4.00 3.24
CA LEU A 187 -9.70 -5.09 3.86
C LEU A 187 -8.89 -5.91 4.89
N ALA A 188 -7.75 -5.41 5.34
CA ALA A 188 -6.97 -6.04 6.41
C ALA A 188 -7.63 -5.84 7.77
N SER A 189 -8.20 -6.91 8.32
CA SER A 189 -8.73 -6.93 9.69
C SER A 189 -7.61 -7.11 10.73
N PRO A 190 -7.81 -6.75 12.01
CA PRO A 190 -6.81 -7.00 13.06
C PRO A 190 -6.33 -8.46 13.16
N PRO A 191 -7.18 -9.50 13.03
CA PRO A 191 -6.71 -10.88 12.94
C PRO A 191 -5.76 -11.13 11.76
N TYR A 192 -6.08 -10.58 10.58
CA TYR A 192 -5.21 -10.70 9.41
C TYR A 192 -3.86 -9.99 9.63
N VAL A 193 -3.84 -8.80 10.23
CA VAL A 193 -2.59 -8.07 10.54
C VAL A 193 -1.69 -8.89 11.45
N ARG A 194 -2.22 -9.47 12.52
CA ARG A 194 -1.44 -10.37 13.41
C ARG A 194 -0.88 -11.57 12.66
N TRP A 195 -1.70 -12.24 11.87
CA TRP A 195 -1.31 -13.37 11.04
C TRP A 195 -0.22 -12.97 10.02
N ALA A 196 -0.37 -11.81 9.36
CA ALA A 196 0.62 -11.31 8.41
C ALA A 196 1.97 -11.00 9.09
N ARG A 197 1.96 -10.38 10.28
CA ARG A 197 3.16 -10.11 11.07
C ARG A 197 3.92 -11.39 11.39
N GLU A 198 3.24 -12.46 11.82
CA GLU A 198 3.89 -13.75 12.10
C GLU A 198 4.64 -14.31 10.89
N HIS A 199 4.03 -14.22 9.69
CA HIS A 199 4.65 -14.72 8.47
C HIS A 199 5.80 -13.84 7.97
N VAL A 200 5.68 -12.52 8.08
CA VAL A 200 6.76 -11.58 7.79
C VAL A 200 7.95 -11.84 8.71
N ASP A 201 7.73 -11.96 10.02
CA ASP A 201 8.79 -12.22 11.00
C ASP A 201 9.46 -13.59 10.77
N ALA A 202 8.68 -14.61 10.37
CA ALA A 202 9.22 -15.90 10.00
C ALA A 202 10.11 -15.80 8.74
N GLY A 203 9.72 -14.99 7.76
CA GLY A 203 10.53 -14.70 6.58
C GLY A 203 11.81 -13.95 6.92
N ALA A 204 11.73 -12.92 7.76
CA ALA A 204 12.90 -12.16 8.23
C ALA A 204 13.92 -13.05 8.94
N ARG A 205 13.46 -13.89 9.85
CA ARG A 205 14.33 -14.89 10.52
C ARG A 205 14.97 -15.86 9.53
N ALA A 206 14.22 -16.37 8.57
CA ALA A 206 14.76 -17.29 7.56
C ALA A 206 15.79 -16.60 6.65
N GLY A 207 15.61 -15.33 6.35
CA GLY A 207 16.56 -14.49 5.60
C GLY A 207 17.73 -13.95 6.42
N GLY A 208 17.81 -14.25 7.72
CA GLY A 208 18.88 -13.75 8.61
C GLY A 208 18.80 -12.23 8.85
N ARG A 209 17.64 -11.62 8.64
CA ARG A 209 17.45 -10.18 8.85
C ARG A 209 17.21 -9.86 10.31
N THR A 210 17.89 -8.83 10.81
CA THR A 210 17.79 -8.34 12.19
C THR A 210 17.23 -6.92 12.28
N ASP A 211 17.19 -6.19 11.16
CA ASP A 211 16.62 -4.85 11.10
C ASP A 211 15.10 -4.91 11.30
N PRO A 212 14.48 -3.90 11.94
CA PRO A 212 13.03 -3.82 12.06
C PRO A 212 12.36 -3.86 10.69
N HIS A 213 11.33 -4.68 10.55
CA HIS A 213 10.51 -4.76 9.36
C HIS A 213 9.21 -3.99 9.56
N ARG A 214 9.02 -2.92 8.80
CA ARG A 214 7.85 -2.03 8.95
C ARG A 214 6.63 -2.63 8.25
N LEU A 215 5.48 -2.63 8.92
CA LEU A 215 4.20 -3.10 8.39
C LEU A 215 3.24 -1.92 8.23
N VAL A 216 2.88 -1.61 7.01
CA VAL A 216 1.92 -0.56 6.66
C VAL A 216 0.61 -1.21 6.23
N THR A 217 -0.50 -0.81 6.82
CA THR A 217 -1.82 -1.36 6.47
C THR A 217 -2.66 -0.31 5.76
N TYR A 218 -3.15 -0.61 4.57
CA TYR A 218 -4.13 0.24 3.91
C TYR A 218 -5.54 -0.04 4.44
N ALA A 219 -6.32 1.00 4.62
CA ALA A 219 -7.71 0.90 5.03
C ALA A 219 -8.62 1.77 4.15
N LEU A 220 -9.72 1.20 3.67
CA LEU A 220 -10.83 1.98 3.14
C LEU A 220 -11.40 2.80 4.29
N PHE A 221 -11.48 4.12 4.11
CA PHE A 221 -11.79 5.01 5.21
C PHE A 221 -12.89 6.03 4.86
N SER A 222 -13.83 6.19 5.77
CA SER A 222 -14.78 7.30 5.77
C SER A 222 -15.15 7.68 7.19
N VAL A 223 -15.28 8.98 7.46
CA VAL A 223 -15.74 9.50 8.73
C VAL A 223 -16.82 10.56 8.53
N ASP A 224 -17.89 10.46 9.30
CA ASP A 224 -18.97 11.43 9.33
C ASP A 224 -19.54 11.52 10.76
N THR A 225 -20.30 12.59 11.05
CA THR A 225 -21.08 12.69 12.29
C THR A 225 -22.28 11.73 12.32
N ASP A 226 -22.69 11.24 11.15
CA ASP A 226 -23.61 10.12 11.01
C ASP A 226 -22.82 8.89 10.52
N GLY A 227 -22.58 7.94 11.41
CA GLY A 227 -21.84 6.72 11.11
C GLY A 227 -22.45 5.88 9.98
N ALA A 228 -23.76 5.93 9.77
CA ALA A 228 -24.41 5.21 8.68
C ALA A 228 -24.02 5.80 7.31
N VAL A 229 -23.90 7.11 7.20
CA VAL A 229 -23.43 7.80 5.99
C VAL A 229 -21.99 7.38 5.67
N ALA A 230 -21.11 7.36 6.68
CA ALA A 230 -19.73 6.93 6.51
C ALA A 230 -19.63 5.46 6.05
N LYS A 231 -20.38 4.54 6.68
CA LYS A 231 -20.40 3.11 6.31
C LYS A 231 -20.94 2.88 4.90
N GLN A 232 -21.97 3.62 4.52
CA GLN A 232 -22.51 3.55 3.15
C GLN A 232 -21.48 4.03 2.11
N ALA A 233 -20.69 5.05 2.42
CA ALA A 233 -19.70 5.63 1.51
C ALA A 233 -18.57 4.67 1.09
N VAL A 234 -18.23 3.68 1.91
CA VAL A 234 -17.19 2.68 1.61
C VAL A 234 -17.73 1.35 1.10
N ARG A 235 -19.04 1.14 1.14
CA ARG A 235 -19.66 -0.17 0.85
C ARG A 235 -19.32 -0.71 -0.53
N ASP A 236 -19.46 0.10 -1.56
CA ASP A 236 -19.17 -0.30 -2.95
C ASP A 236 -17.69 -0.62 -3.13
N SER A 237 -16.81 0.11 -2.44
CA SER A 237 -15.37 -0.14 -2.47
C SER A 237 -15.00 -1.44 -1.76
N VAL A 238 -15.63 -1.76 -0.63
CA VAL A 238 -15.47 -3.07 0.04
C VAL A 238 -15.86 -4.20 -0.90
N ALA A 239 -17.04 -4.08 -1.55
CA ALA A 239 -17.52 -5.08 -2.50
C ALA A 239 -16.57 -5.23 -3.71
N PHE A 240 -16.08 -4.11 -4.25
CA PHE A 240 -15.14 -4.11 -5.37
C PHE A 240 -13.85 -4.88 -5.03
N TYR A 241 -13.21 -4.60 -3.88
CA TYR A 241 -11.97 -5.28 -3.50
C TYR A 241 -12.18 -6.74 -3.12
N LEU A 242 -13.32 -7.09 -2.51
CA LEU A 242 -13.68 -8.50 -2.27
C LEU A 242 -13.88 -9.26 -3.57
N ALA A 243 -14.55 -8.65 -4.55
CA ALA A 243 -14.78 -9.26 -5.86
C ALA A 243 -13.51 -9.38 -6.71
N ALA A 244 -12.60 -8.41 -6.61
CA ALA A 244 -11.34 -8.41 -7.37
C ALA A 244 -10.37 -9.54 -6.95
N MET A 245 -10.43 -9.97 -5.69
CA MET A 245 -9.55 -11.00 -5.13
C MET A 245 -10.32 -11.88 -4.13
N PRO A 246 -11.30 -12.68 -4.56
CA PRO A 246 -12.21 -13.39 -3.66
C PRO A 246 -11.54 -14.50 -2.86
N ASP A 247 -10.54 -15.17 -3.42
CA ASP A 247 -9.84 -16.29 -2.78
C ASP A 247 -8.41 -15.91 -2.40
N ASN A 248 -8.26 -15.27 -1.25
CA ASN A 248 -6.97 -14.91 -0.68
C ASN A 248 -6.97 -15.02 0.85
N ALA A 249 -5.86 -14.64 1.50
CA ALA A 249 -5.74 -14.72 2.95
C ALA A 249 -6.61 -13.68 3.68
N LEU A 250 -6.99 -12.56 3.07
CA LEU A 250 -7.88 -11.56 3.68
C LEU A 250 -9.26 -12.16 3.94
N SER A 251 -9.90 -12.70 2.88
CA SER A 251 -11.20 -13.39 2.99
C SER A 251 -11.10 -14.67 3.84
N GLY A 252 -9.95 -15.36 3.77
CA GLY A 252 -9.72 -16.60 4.53
C GLY A 252 -9.59 -16.40 6.03
N THR A 253 -8.79 -15.44 6.49
CA THR A 253 -8.62 -15.14 7.92
C THR A 253 -9.87 -14.51 8.54
N TYR A 254 -10.66 -13.81 7.74
CA TYR A 254 -11.95 -13.29 8.18
C TYR A 254 -13.07 -14.36 8.14
N GLY A 255 -12.86 -15.47 7.42
CA GLY A 255 -13.77 -16.63 7.42
C GLY A 255 -14.98 -16.51 6.50
N ILE A 256 -14.93 -15.65 5.46
CA ILE A 256 -16.09 -15.37 4.59
C ILE A 256 -16.00 -15.99 3.20
N ARG A 257 -15.01 -16.83 2.90
CA ARG A 257 -14.76 -17.36 1.55
C ARG A 257 -15.98 -18.00 0.89
N ASP A 258 -16.66 -18.88 1.60
CA ASP A 258 -17.77 -19.65 1.02
C ASP A 258 -18.99 -18.75 0.76
N GLU A 259 -19.30 -17.85 1.70
CA GLU A 259 -20.38 -16.89 1.55
C GLU A 259 -20.09 -15.87 0.45
N LEU A 260 -18.85 -15.37 0.38
CA LEU A 260 -18.38 -14.47 -0.70
C LEU A 260 -18.50 -15.15 -2.06
N ALA A 261 -18.06 -16.41 -2.18
CA ALA A 261 -18.14 -17.17 -3.42
C ALA A 261 -19.61 -17.38 -3.86
N ALA A 262 -20.51 -17.67 -2.90
CA ALA A 262 -21.94 -17.82 -3.18
C ALA A 262 -22.55 -16.49 -3.70
N LEU A 263 -22.32 -15.37 -3.02
CA LEU A 263 -22.83 -14.06 -3.43
C LEU A 263 -22.30 -13.64 -4.81
N LEU A 264 -21.04 -13.90 -5.11
CA LEU A 264 -20.45 -13.61 -6.42
C LEU A 264 -21.04 -14.49 -7.53
N ALA A 265 -21.35 -15.76 -7.25
CA ALA A 265 -21.96 -16.67 -8.21
C ALA A 265 -23.41 -16.30 -8.57
N GLU A 266 -24.14 -15.62 -7.66
CA GLU A 266 -25.52 -15.17 -7.89
C GLU A 266 -25.63 -13.97 -8.83
N GLY A 267 -24.64 -13.05 -8.87
CA GLY A 267 -24.75 -11.86 -9.71
C GLY A 267 -23.50 -10.95 -9.74
N GLY A 268 -22.33 -11.48 -9.39
CA GLY A 268 -21.08 -10.74 -9.48
C GLY A 268 -20.93 -9.62 -8.47
N ALA A 269 -20.07 -8.64 -8.81
CA ALA A 269 -19.72 -7.54 -7.91
C ALA A 269 -20.90 -6.63 -7.53
N ASP A 270 -21.79 -6.35 -8.46
CA ASP A 270 -22.97 -5.50 -8.21
C ASP A 270 -23.94 -6.17 -7.23
N HIS A 271 -24.15 -7.49 -7.38
CA HIS A 271 -24.95 -8.27 -6.45
C HIS A 271 -24.31 -8.29 -5.06
N LEU A 272 -23.00 -8.49 -5.01
CA LEU A 272 -22.23 -8.45 -3.76
C LEU A 272 -22.40 -7.12 -3.04
N ALA A 273 -22.25 -5.99 -3.73
CA ALA A 273 -22.42 -4.65 -3.14
C ALA A 273 -23.83 -4.45 -2.52
N ALA A 274 -24.86 -4.98 -3.21
CA ALA A 274 -26.24 -4.86 -2.73
C ALA A 274 -26.57 -5.80 -1.56
N ARG A 275 -25.96 -7.00 -1.50
CA ARG A 275 -26.39 -8.10 -0.64
C ARG A 275 -25.44 -8.45 0.50
N MET A 276 -24.16 -8.03 0.43
CA MET A 276 -23.21 -8.37 1.48
C MET A 276 -23.67 -7.87 2.86
N PRO A 277 -23.42 -8.64 3.93
CA PRO A 277 -23.72 -8.24 5.29
C PRO A 277 -23.11 -6.89 5.67
N GLY A 278 -23.81 -6.11 6.51
CA GLY A 278 -23.29 -4.84 7.04
C GLY A 278 -22.02 -5.04 7.87
N SER A 279 -21.91 -6.16 8.57
CA SER A 279 -20.73 -6.55 9.36
C SER A 279 -19.44 -6.60 8.54
N TRP A 280 -19.52 -6.96 7.25
CA TRP A 280 -18.31 -6.95 6.40
C TRP A 280 -17.77 -5.54 6.18
N VAL A 281 -18.64 -4.54 6.07
CA VAL A 281 -18.22 -3.13 6.02
C VAL A 281 -17.63 -2.72 7.36
N GLU A 282 -18.26 -3.09 8.47
CA GLU A 282 -17.82 -2.74 9.83
C GLU A 282 -16.45 -3.32 10.16
N ASP A 283 -16.17 -4.56 9.74
CA ASP A 283 -14.95 -5.28 10.10
C ASP A 283 -13.80 -5.09 9.10
N LEU A 284 -14.10 -4.81 7.82
CA LEU A 284 -13.11 -4.74 6.75
C LEU A 284 -12.79 -3.31 6.29
N ALA A 285 -13.49 -2.30 6.84
CA ALA A 285 -13.22 -0.89 6.60
C ALA A 285 -13.22 -0.09 7.90
N ILE A 286 -12.54 1.04 7.89
CA ILE A 286 -12.62 2.02 8.96
C ILE A 286 -13.66 3.06 8.55
N ALA A 287 -14.90 2.86 8.94
CA ALA A 287 -15.99 3.77 8.62
C ALA A 287 -16.95 3.90 9.80
N GLY A 288 -17.39 5.14 10.08
CA GLY A 288 -18.26 5.42 11.22
C GLY A 288 -18.13 6.84 11.74
N GLU A 289 -18.58 7.03 12.97
CA GLU A 289 -18.34 8.25 13.73
C GLU A 289 -16.87 8.37 14.16
N PRO A 290 -16.39 9.57 14.56
CA PRO A 290 -14.98 9.77 14.93
C PRO A 290 -14.44 8.82 16.00
N ASP A 291 -15.22 8.51 17.05
CA ASP A 291 -14.81 7.60 18.12
C ASP A 291 -14.64 6.17 17.60
N GLU A 292 -15.60 5.69 16.78
CA GLU A 292 -15.54 4.37 16.14
C GLU A 292 -14.33 4.26 15.22
N CYS A 293 -14.05 5.29 14.43
CA CYS A 293 -12.89 5.33 13.54
C CYS A 293 -11.57 5.28 14.34
N ALA A 294 -11.47 6.01 15.44
CA ALA A 294 -10.28 6.01 16.30
C ALA A 294 -10.06 4.64 16.97
N GLU A 295 -11.12 3.97 17.43
CA GLU A 295 -11.06 2.61 17.99
C GLU A 295 -10.56 1.59 16.95
N LYS A 296 -11.10 1.61 15.74
CA LYS A 296 -10.68 0.72 14.64
C LYS A 296 -9.22 0.96 14.21
N LEU A 297 -8.78 2.22 14.16
CA LEU A 297 -7.37 2.58 13.91
C LEU A 297 -6.46 2.01 14.99
N ARG A 298 -6.79 2.22 16.25
CA ARG A 298 -6.05 1.68 17.40
C ARG A 298 -5.94 0.15 17.33
N ALA A 299 -7.04 -0.53 16.99
CA ALA A 299 -7.06 -1.98 16.86
C ALA A 299 -6.11 -2.52 15.78
N LEU A 300 -5.94 -1.82 14.64
CA LEU A 300 -4.96 -2.18 13.62
C LEU A 300 -3.52 -1.93 14.08
N LEU A 301 -3.25 -0.82 14.77
CA LEU A 301 -1.93 -0.51 15.33
C LEU A 301 -1.55 -1.53 16.42
N GLU A 302 -2.44 -1.84 17.33
CA GLU A 302 -2.25 -2.86 18.38
C GLU A 302 -2.10 -4.28 17.81
N ALA A 303 -2.70 -4.55 16.64
CA ALA A 303 -2.52 -5.81 15.93
C ALA A 303 -1.13 -5.97 15.30
N GLY A 304 -0.33 -4.92 15.25
CA GLY A 304 1.05 -4.94 14.76
C GLY A 304 1.30 -4.13 13.49
N SER A 305 0.37 -3.29 13.05
CA SER A 305 0.65 -2.28 12.02
C SER A 305 1.53 -1.19 12.62
N ASP A 306 2.61 -0.82 11.92
CA ASP A 306 3.45 0.32 12.31
C ASP A 306 2.86 1.65 11.82
N SER A 307 2.02 1.59 10.78
CA SER A 307 1.20 2.71 10.33
C SER A 307 -0.02 2.24 9.54
N VAL A 308 -1.01 3.14 9.44
CA VAL A 308 -2.24 2.91 8.67
C VAL A 308 -2.39 4.00 7.62
N GLY A 309 -2.40 3.60 6.33
CA GLY A 309 -2.68 4.47 5.20
C GLY A 309 -4.18 4.52 4.90
N LEU A 310 -4.79 5.68 5.07
CA LEU A 310 -6.22 5.89 4.88
C LEU A 310 -6.53 6.19 3.42
N TRP A 311 -7.38 5.38 2.81
CA TRP A 311 -7.92 5.62 1.49
C TRP A 311 -9.32 6.21 1.63
N LEU A 312 -9.45 7.51 1.34
CA LEU A 312 -10.63 8.30 1.68
C LEU A 312 -11.78 8.13 0.71
N PHE A 313 -12.97 7.83 1.21
CA PHE A 313 -14.20 7.65 0.43
C PHE A 313 -15.37 8.45 1.02
N PRO A 314 -16.23 9.04 0.14
CA PRO A 314 -16.09 9.07 -1.31
C PRO A 314 -14.99 10.05 -1.75
N ALA A 315 -14.35 9.78 -2.88
CA ALA A 315 -13.21 10.58 -3.37
C ALA A 315 -13.51 12.10 -3.53
N PRO A 316 -14.69 12.55 -3.98
CA PRO A 316 -15.02 13.98 -4.05
C PRO A 316 -14.97 14.71 -2.70
N ASP A 317 -15.20 13.99 -1.60
CA ASP A 317 -15.23 14.54 -0.24
C ASP A 317 -13.90 14.37 0.52
N ALA A 318 -12.86 13.86 -0.14
CA ALA A 318 -11.60 13.50 0.51
C ALA A 318 -11.00 14.62 1.36
N GLY A 319 -11.08 15.89 0.90
CA GLY A 319 -10.59 17.04 1.66
C GLY A 319 -11.37 17.31 2.96
N ARG A 320 -12.70 17.15 2.93
CA ARG A 320 -13.57 17.24 4.12
C ARG A 320 -13.27 16.11 5.09
N ILE A 321 -13.19 14.89 4.58
CA ILE A 321 -12.91 13.69 5.36
C ILE A 321 -11.53 13.80 6.02
N ALA A 322 -10.47 14.18 5.28
CA ALA A 322 -9.15 14.39 5.83
C ALA A 322 -9.15 15.44 6.96
N THR A 323 -9.88 16.54 6.77
CA THR A 323 -9.99 17.60 7.78
C THR A 323 -10.70 17.12 9.05
N LEU A 324 -11.80 16.39 8.90
CA LEU A 324 -12.55 15.82 10.03
C LEU A 324 -11.70 14.75 10.75
N THR A 325 -11.00 13.90 9.99
CA THR A 325 -10.07 12.91 10.53
C THR A 325 -9.01 13.56 11.42
N ALA A 326 -8.33 14.60 10.91
CA ALA A 326 -7.28 15.26 11.67
C ALA A 326 -7.80 15.92 12.97
N ARG A 327 -8.99 16.52 12.91
CA ARG A 327 -9.57 17.23 14.05
C ARG A 327 -10.15 16.33 15.11
N GLU A 328 -10.83 15.24 14.68
CA GLU A 328 -11.70 14.47 15.56
C GLU A 328 -11.22 13.02 15.76
N VAL A 329 -10.43 12.46 14.84
CA VAL A 329 -9.96 11.08 14.94
C VAL A 329 -8.52 11.02 15.46
N LEU A 330 -7.58 11.74 14.81
CA LEU A 330 -6.16 11.67 15.18
C LEU A 330 -5.89 12.20 16.59
N THR A 331 -6.70 13.14 17.07
CA THR A 331 -6.60 13.67 18.45
C THR A 331 -7.02 12.68 19.53
N ARG A 332 -7.62 11.54 19.13
CA ARG A 332 -8.05 10.45 20.02
C ARG A 332 -7.11 9.24 20.01
N LEU A 333 -6.11 9.22 19.15
CA LEU A 333 -5.10 8.16 19.09
C LEU A 333 -4.00 8.39 20.12
#